data_adc4440ef8502bcfc86ce51b25acb9eb
#
_entry.id   adc4440ef8502bcfc86ce51b25acb9eb
#
_cell.length_a   1.000
_cell.length_b   1.000
_cell.length_c   1.000
_cell.angle_alpha   90.00
_cell.angle_beta   90.00
_cell.angle_gamma   90.00
#
_symmetry.space_group_name_H-M   'P 1'
#
loop_
_entity.id
_entity.type
_entity.pdbx_description
1 polymer ?
#
loop_
_entity_poly.entity_id
_entity_poly.type
_entity_poly.pdbx_seq_one_letter_code
_entity_poly.pdbx_strand_id
1 'polypeptide(L)'
;MSNISNAILISNMMSIDNCPKDKLIKCFRKSNHQMYTILSYDKNYICYNDLYTGLYRSVVFSFPDKKLLSYSPSKSTTFIYFQNLFPNLNEDILITEYIDGIMVQLFYDERINRWEIATKDNIGGYEKYPNDLLYRTVESVFNDLLGGMPNEDINSLPFLEYFSKDCSYTFIVDQSKIYLVAVYLVKSAISGVVKYIPEIDYTNWECIQCIKGIISFPKTYAYNNYNDLYEDIHCIQEPIKYILTNIKTGVKCSIQNNEFTLNRRLKKMPNFDKFMFFCLNRICNTYDVCKIIREYQINVYFIKQNYEFLINILHQYYINYFIKKESLELSCKYKKYLMYIHSEIYIPSIKTKKPILIGKKIIKEYMDGLSPNELMHIFKL
;
A
#
# COMPACT_ATOMS: atom_id res chain seq x y z
N MET A 1 -13.06 -39.39 10.39
CA MET A 1 -13.49 -38.12 9.71
C MET A 1 -12.78 -36.98 10.39
N SER A 2 -11.52 -36.76 10.12
CA SER A 2 -10.71 -35.74 10.75
C SER A 2 -9.56 -35.41 9.81
N ASN A 3 -9.25 -34.13 9.63
CA ASN A 3 -8.11 -33.54 8.96
C ASN A 3 -8.29 -32.94 7.55
N ILE A 4 -9.50 -32.56 7.15
CA ILE A 4 -9.70 -31.72 5.95
C ILE A 4 -9.73 -30.21 6.29
N SER A 5 -9.65 -29.86 7.59
CA SER A 5 -9.96 -28.51 8.08
C SER A 5 -8.96 -27.42 7.77
N ASN A 6 -7.74 -27.72 7.30
CA ASN A 6 -6.70 -26.70 7.05
C ASN A 6 -6.30 -26.58 5.58
N ALA A 7 -6.99 -27.27 4.67
CA ALA A 7 -6.66 -27.23 3.26
C ALA A 7 -7.59 -26.25 2.54
N ILE A 8 -7.03 -25.16 2.04
CA ILE A 8 -7.73 -24.30 1.08
C ILE A 8 -7.77 -25.07 -0.24
N LEU A 9 -8.94 -25.67 -0.53
CA LEU A 9 -9.15 -26.37 -1.80
C LEU A 9 -9.18 -25.35 -2.94
N ILE A 10 -8.04 -25.14 -3.57
CA ILE A 10 -7.94 -24.42 -4.84
C ILE A 10 -8.35 -25.35 -6.01
N SER A 11 -8.57 -26.63 -5.72
CA SER A 11 -8.78 -27.69 -6.72
C SER A 11 -9.97 -27.48 -7.67
N ASN A 12 -11.07 -26.93 -7.20
CA ASN A 12 -12.20 -26.59 -8.09
C ASN A 12 -11.97 -25.35 -8.96
N MET A 13 -10.86 -24.66 -8.78
CA MET A 13 -10.52 -23.41 -9.44
C MET A 13 -9.25 -23.53 -10.28
N MET A 14 -8.54 -24.65 -10.21
CA MET A 14 -7.25 -24.85 -10.91
C MET A 14 -7.33 -25.26 -12.37
N SER A 15 -8.49 -25.54 -12.92
CA SER A 15 -8.56 -25.39 -14.35
C SER A 15 -8.55 -23.86 -14.61
N ILE A 16 -7.36 -23.34 -14.95
CA ILE A 16 -7.17 -21.98 -15.47
C ILE A 16 -8.23 -21.64 -16.54
N ASP A 17 -8.81 -22.66 -17.11
CA ASP A 17 -9.86 -22.62 -18.12
C ASP A 17 -11.29 -22.49 -17.54
N ASN A 18 -11.52 -22.90 -16.27
CA ASN A 18 -12.82 -22.79 -15.57
C ASN A 18 -12.86 -21.64 -14.56
N CYS A 19 -11.79 -20.85 -14.44
CA CYS A 19 -11.81 -19.64 -13.64
C CYS A 19 -12.84 -18.67 -14.24
N PRO A 20 -13.69 -18.03 -13.43
CA PRO A 20 -14.58 -16.98 -13.93
C PRO A 20 -13.67 -15.86 -14.51
N LYS A 21 -13.52 -15.90 -15.84
CA LYS A 21 -12.61 -15.02 -16.61
C LYS A 21 -12.86 -13.55 -16.33
N ASP A 22 -14.06 -13.23 -15.85
CA ASP A 22 -14.54 -11.88 -15.63
C ASP A 22 -14.11 -11.29 -14.26
N LYS A 23 -13.62 -12.12 -13.32
CA LYS A 23 -13.30 -11.68 -11.94
C LYS A 23 -11.81 -11.74 -11.60
N LEU A 24 -11.00 -12.37 -12.43
CA LEU A 24 -9.58 -12.56 -12.20
C LEU A 24 -8.74 -11.96 -13.32
N ILE A 25 -7.65 -11.32 -12.92
CA ILE A 25 -6.61 -10.81 -13.80
C ILE A 25 -5.52 -11.86 -13.90
N LYS A 26 -5.18 -12.23 -15.14
CA LYS A 26 -4.10 -13.15 -15.46
C LYS A 26 -2.96 -12.36 -16.10
N CYS A 27 -1.81 -12.32 -15.41
CA CYS A 27 -0.62 -11.65 -15.90
C CYS A 27 0.47 -12.67 -16.20
N PHE A 28 1.10 -12.56 -17.38
CA PHE A 28 2.29 -13.31 -17.70
C PHE A 28 3.53 -12.50 -17.34
N ARG A 29 4.49 -13.12 -16.68
CA ARG A 29 5.74 -12.50 -16.26
C ARG A 29 6.92 -13.42 -16.60
N LYS A 30 8.08 -12.82 -16.85
CA LYS A 30 9.31 -13.53 -17.13
C LYS A 30 10.35 -13.17 -16.08
N SER A 31 11.01 -14.19 -15.53
CA SER A 31 12.18 -14.07 -14.66
C SER A 31 13.13 -15.22 -14.93
N ASN A 32 14.45 -15.00 -14.91
CA ASN A 32 15.48 -16.01 -15.09
C ASN A 32 15.21 -16.97 -16.26
N HIS A 33 14.82 -16.41 -17.42
CA HIS A 33 14.45 -17.15 -18.65
C HIS A 33 13.21 -18.05 -18.53
N GLN A 34 12.53 -18.09 -17.38
CA GLN A 34 11.26 -18.81 -17.18
C GLN A 34 10.06 -17.89 -17.32
N MET A 35 8.97 -18.47 -17.78
CA MET A 35 7.67 -17.80 -17.83
C MET A 35 6.81 -18.25 -16.66
N TYR A 36 6.09 -17.30 -16.08
CA TYR A 36 5.17 -17.49 -14.96
C TYR A 36 3.82 -16.88 -15.29
N THR A 37 2.79 -17.43 -14.68
CA THR A 37 1.45 -16.84 -14.68
C THR A 37 1.10 -16.42 -13.27
N ILE A 38 0.78 -15.15 -13.07
CA ILE A 38 0.25 -14.64 -11.80
C ILE A 38 -1.26 -14.46 -11.97
N LEU A 39 -2.03 -15.05 -11.06
CA LEU A 39 -3.46 -14.81 -10.95
C LEU A 39 -3.73 -13.88 -9.78
N SER A 40 -4.46 -12.81 -10.03
CA SER A 40 -4.93 -11.89 -9.01
C SER A 40 -6.40 -11.54 -9.22
N TYR A 41 -7.12 -11.18 -8.15
CA TYR A 41 -8.50 -10.72 -8.27
C TYR A 41 -8.56 -9.33 -8.93
N ASP A 42 -9.58 -9.10 -9.74
CA ASP A 42 -9.91 -7.76 -10.21
C ASP A 42 -10.62 -6.98 -9.11
N LYS A 43 -10.09 -5.81 -8.76
CA LYS A 43 -10.64 -4.94 -7.72
C LYS A 43 -12.04 -4.44 -8.02
N ASN A 44 -12.41 -4.37 -9.29
CA ASN A 44 -13.71 -3.88 -9.74
C ASN A 44 -14.83 -4.91 -9.53
N TYR A 45 -14.49 -6.20 -9.46
CA TYR A 45 -15.44 -7.31 -9.37
C TYR A 45 -15.40 -8.05 -8.03
N ILE A 46 -14.50 -7.64 -7.12
CA ILE A 46 -14.39 -8.34 -5.85
C ILE A 46 -15.58 -8.05 -4.94
N CYS A 47 -16.28 -9.09 -4.56
CA CYS A 47 -17.23 -9.06 -3.46
C CYS A 47 -16.52 -9.43 -2.15
N TYR A 48 -16.63 -8.59 -1.13
CA TYR A 48 -15.98 -8.85 0.17
C TYR A 48 -16.56 -10.06 0.92
N ASN A 49 -17.77 -10.47 0.54
CA ASN A 49 -18.43 -11.65 1.09
C ASN A 49 -18.22 -12.90 0.21
N ASP A 50 -17.46 -12.77 -0.88
CA ASP A 50 -17.07 -13.90 -1.71
C ASP A 50 -15.65 -14.36 -1.32
N LEU A 51 -15.58 -15.44 -0.55
CA LEU A 51 -14.32 -16.04 -0.13
C LEU A 51 -13.49 -16.54 -1.31
N TYR A 52 -14.14 -17.00 -2.36
CA TYR A 52 -13.45 -17.64 -3.49
C TYR A 52 -12.63 -16.65 -4.30
N THR A 53 -13.21 -15.51 -4.69
CA THR A 53 -12.47 -14.47 -5.43
C THR A 53 -11.32 -13.91 -4.59
N GLY A 54 -11.53 -13.72 -3.29
CA GLY A 54 -10.53 -13.23 -2.35
C GLY A 54 -9.30 -14.13 -2.17
N LEU A 55 -9.40 -15.42 -2.50
CA LEU A 55 -8.27 -16.36 -2.43
C LEU A 55 -7.15 -16.00 -3.43
N TYR A 56 -7.50 -15.38 -4.55
CA TYR A 56 -6.54 -15.01 -5.60
C TYR A 56 -5.98 -13.60 -5.38
N ARG A 57 -5.22 -13.38 -4.33
CA ARG A 57 -4.56 -12.09 -4.13
C ARG A 57 -3.29 -11.96 -4.98
N SER A 58 -2.50 -13.05 -5.02
CA SER A 58 -1.32 -13.23 -5.87
C SER A 58 -0.97 -14.71 -5.81
N VAL A 59 -1.33 -15.45 -6.85
CA VAL A 59 -1.07 -16.89 -6.95
C VAL A 59 -0.19 -17.12 -8.17
N VAL A 60 0.98 -17.72 -7.96
CA VAL A 60 2.01 -17.91 -9.00
C VAL A 60 1.99 -19.34 -9.50
N PHE A 61 1.91 -19.47 -10.82
CA PHE A 61 1.99 -20.74 -11.52
C PHE A 61 3.17 -20.74 -12.51
N SER A 62 3.75 -21.91 -12.72
CA SER A 62 4.65 -22.11 -13.84
C SER A 62 3.89 -22.01 -15.18
N PHE A 63 4.61 -21.63 -16.24
CA PHE A 63 4.08 -21.66 -17.60
C PHE A 63 5.08 -22.40 -18.51
N PRO A 64 4.66 -23.32 -19.36
CA PRO A 64 3.26 -23.69 -19.68
C PRO A 64 2.62 -24.71 -18.73
N ASP A 65 3.38 -25.36 -17.82
CA ASP A 65 2.98 -26.57 -17.07
C ASP A 65 1.86 -26.34 -16.06
N LYS A 66 1.55 -25.06 -15.76
CA LYS A 66 0.48 -24.67 -14.83
C LYS A 66 0.64 -25.27 -13.43
N LYS A 67 1.89 -25.57 -13.00
CA LYS A 67 2.17 -26.03 -11.64
C LYS A 67 2.10 -24.85 -10.67
N LEU A 68 1.41 -25.01 -9.55
CA LEU A 68 1.38 -23.99 -8.48
C LEU A 68 2.76 -23.90 -7.83
N LEU A 69 3.32 -22.70 -7.79
CA LEU A 69 4.65 -22.43 -7.22
C LEU A 69 4.56 -21.59 -5.95
N SER A 70 3.65 -20.62 -5.91
CA SER A 70 3.51 -19.74 -4.75
C SER A 70 2.07 -19.32 -4.52
N TYR A 71 1.75 -19.14 -3.24
CA TYR A 71 0.46 -18.67 -2.77
C TYR A 71 0.64 -17.56 -1.73
N SER A 72 -0.11 -16.48 -1.88
CA SER A 72 -0.12 -15.39 -0.90
C SER A 72 -1.34 -15.45 0.00
N PRO A 73 -1.27 -14.85 1.20
CA PRO A 73 -2.44 -14.69 2.04
C PRO A 73 -3.62 -14.10 1.26
N SER A 74 -4.80 -14.69 1.43
CA SER A 74 -6.04 -14.23 0.81
C SER A 74 -6.34 -12.77 1.16
N LYS A 75 -7.22 -12.14 0.39
CA LYS A 75 -7.76 -10.83 0.76
C LYS A 75 -8.59 -10.96 2.03
N SER A 76 -8.46 -9.98 2.93
CA SER A 76 -9.31 -9.89 4.11
C SER A 76 -10.78 -9.70 3.72
N THR A 77 -11.66 -10.44 4.36
CA THR A 77 -13.12 -10.24 4.33
C THR A 77 -13.50 -9.01 5.16
N THR A 78 -14.78 -8.66 5.17
CA THR A 78 -15.28 -7.66 6.13
C THR A 78 -15.33 -8.26 7.54
N PHE A 79 -15.18 -7.42 8.57
CA PHE A 79 -15.23 -7.86 9.95
C PHE A 79 -16.57 -8.52 10.30
N ILE A 80 -17.68 -7.93 9.84
CA ILE A 80 -19.03 -8.48 10.04
C ILE A 80 -19.16 -9.87 9.42
N TYR A 81 -18.66 -10.06 8.20
CA TYR A 81 -18.71 -11.38 7.55
C TYR A 81 -17.85 -12.41 8.28
N PHE A 82 -16.68 -12.02 8.77
CA PHE A 82 -15.81 -12.87 9.58
C PHE A 82 -16.49 -13.31 10.88
N GLN A 83 -17.14 -12.38 11.59
CA GLN A 83 -17.93 -12.68 12.80
C GLN A 83 -19.08 -13.66 12.53
N ASN A 84 -19.75 -13.52 11.38
CA ASN A 84 -20.82 -14.46 11.00
C ASN A 84 -20.28 -15.88 10.73
N LEU A 85 -19.07 -16.01 10.19
CA LEU A 85 -18.41 -17.30 9.98
C LEU A 85 -17.86 -17.89 11.30
N PHE A 86 -17.37 -17.05 12.18
CA PHE A 86 -16.73 -17.40 13.46
C PHE A 86 -17.35 -16.57 14.58
N PRO A 87 -18.53 -16.96 15.09
CA PRO A 87 -19.30 -16.15 16.06
C PRO A 87 -18.56 -15.91 17.38
N ASN A 88 -17.70 -16.83 17.77
CA ASN A 88 -16.95 -16.74 19.03
C ASN A 88 -15.47 -16.45 18.73
N LEU A 89 -14.92 -15.49 19.46
CA LEU A 89 -13.49 -15.26 19.51
C LEU A 89 -12.89 -16.34 20.43
N ASN A 90 -12.18 -17.27 19.85
CA ASN A 90 -11.58 -18.42 20.55
C ASN A 90 -10.10 -18.56 20.14
N GLU A 91 -9.41 -19.53 20.70
CA GLU A 91 -8.00 -19.85 20.44
C GLU A 91 -7.67 -20.20 18.98
N ASP A 92 -8.67 -20.50 18.16
CA ASP A 92 -8.50 -20.70 16.72
C ASP A 92 -8.36 -19.38 15.94
N ILE A 93 -8.58 -18.23 16.61
CA ILE A 93 -8.49 -16.91 15.98
C ILE A 93 -7.28 -16.17 16.52
N LEU A 94 -6.26 -16.06 15.66
CA LEU A 94 -5.07 -15.28 15.93
C LEU A 94 -5.31 -13.83 15.56
N ILE A 95 -5.05 -12.92 16.51
CA ILE A 95 -5.10 -11.47 16.29
C ILE A 95 -3.68 -10.94 16.26
N THR A 96 -3.30 -10.31 15.14
CA THR A 96 -1.97 -9.74 14.95
C THR A 96 -2.04 -8.27 14.55
N GLU A 97 -0.97 -7.54 14.81
CA GLU A 97 -0.82 -6.21 14.23
C GLU A 97 -0.79 -6.26 12.70
N TYR A 98 -1.27 -5.21 12.08
CA TYR A 98 -1.13 -5.02 10.64
C TYR A 98 0.24 -4.40 10.33
N ILE A 99 1.01 -5.07 9.51
CA ILE A 99 2.28 -4.54 9.00
C ILE A 99 2.01 -3.84 7.66
N ASP A 100 2.39 -2.57 7.55
CA ASP A 100 2.35 -1.82 6.29
C ASP A 100 3.69 -2.00 5.56
N GLY A 101 3.63 -2.35 4.29
CA GLY A 101 4.83 -2.61 3.51
C GLY A 101 4.53 -3.34 2.20
N ILE A 102 5.59 -3.77 1.54
CA ILE A 102 5.51 -4.52 0.29
C ILE A 102 5.47 -6.01 0.60
N MET A 103 4.47 -6.69 0.03
CA MET A 103 4.37 -8.14 0.10
C MET A 103 5.37 -8.77 -0.87
N VAL A 104 6.24 -9.63 -0.34
CA VAL A 104 7.18 -10.46 -1.09
C VAL A 104 6.90 -11.92 -0.77
N GLN A 105 6.75 -12.73 -1.80
CA GLN A 105 6.61 -14.17 -1.70
C GLN A 105 7.94 -14.80 -2.10
N LEU A 106 8.46 -15.69 -1.28
CA LEU A 106 9.65 -16.51 -1.57
C LEU A 106 9.19 -17.94 -1.85
N PHE A 107 9.60 -18.50 -2.97
CA PHE A 107 9.26 -19.86 -3.40
C PHE A 107 10.38 -20.51 -4.22
N TYR A 108 10.37 -21.82 -4.29
CA TYR A 108 11.36 -22.57 -5.03
C TYR A 108 10.80 -23.03 -6.39
N ASP A 109 11.56 -22.78 -7.47
CA ASP A 109 11.23 -23.27 -8.80
C ASP A 109 12.17 -24.43 -9.19
N GLU A 110 11.63 -25.64 -9.15
CA GLU A 110 12.37 -26.85 -9.49
C GLU A 110 12.89 -26.88 -10.95
N ARG A 111 12.24 -26.14 -11.88
CA ARG A 111 12.63 -26.12 -13.31
C ARG A 111 14.01 -25.50 -13.50
N ILE A 112 14.39 -24.57 -12.63
CA ILE A 112 15.68 -23.86 -12.66
C ILE A 112 16.52 -24.13 -11.41
N ASN A 113 16.01 -24.95 -10.50
CA ASN A 113 16.67 -25.33 -9.24
C ASN A 113 17.08 -24.10 -8.42
N ARG A 114 16.18 -23.10 -8.29
CA ARG A 114 16.45 -21.82 -7.64
C ARG A 114 15.27 -21.30 -6.82
N TRP A 115 15.60 -20.49 -5.83
CA TRP A 115 14.64 -19.65 -5.14
C TRP A 115 14.31 -18.43 -6.00
N GLU A 116 13.03 -18.12 -6.08
CA GLU A 116 12.49 -16.98 -6.78
C GLU A 116 11.62 -16.16 -5.82
N ILE A 117 11.53 -14.88 -6.10
CA ILE A 117 10.60 -14.00 -5.39
C ILE A 117 9.49 -13.48 -6.31
N ALA A 118 8.33 -13.24 -5.70
CA ALA A 118 7.24 -12.55 -6.36
C ALA A 118 6.71 -11.43 -5.47
N THR A 119 6.34 -10.33 -6.09
CA THR A 119 5.49 -9.32 -5.46
C THR A 119 4.04 -9.57 -5.85
N LYS A 120 3.15 -8.63 -5.54
CA LYS A 120 1.74 -8.83 -5.84
C LYS A 120 1.46 -9.07 -7.34
N ASP A 121 2.16 -8.36 -8.21
CA ASP A 121 1.85 -8.31 -9.64
C ASP A 121 3.07 -8.65 -10.54
N ASN A 122 4.25 -8.93 -9.95
CA ASN A 122 5.50 -9.20 -10.67
C ASN A 122 6.30 -10.35 -10.07
N ILE A 123 7.20 -10.92 -10.89
CA ILE A 123 8.19 -11.92 -10.48
C ILE A 123 9.57 -11.27 -10.51
N GLY A 124 10.49 -11.73 -9.66
CA GLY A 124 11.87 -11.27 -9.57
C GLY A 124 12.06 -9.98 -8.74
N GLY A 125 10.97 -9.27 -8.40
CA GLY A 125 11.07 -8.06 -7.57
C GLY A 125 11.84 -6.90 -8.21
N TYR A 126 11.89 -6.82 -9.54
CA TYR A 126 12.65 -5.80 -10.27
C TYR A 126 12.01 -4.41 -10.26
N GLU A 127 10.80 -4.28 -9.77
CA GLU A 127 10.16 -2.98 -9.58
C GLU A 127 10.85 -2.17 -8.48
N LYS A 128 10.79 -0.84 -8.64
CA LYS A 128 11.35 0.09 -7.65
C LYS A 128 10.65 -0.04 -6.31
N TYR A 129 11.44 -0.06 -5.24
CA TYR A 129 10.90 0.04 -3.89
C TYR A 129 10.35 1.46 -3.67
N PRO A 130 9.08 1.61 -3.26
CA PRO A 130 8.45 2.92 -3.07
C PRO A 130 9.18 3.77 -2.03
N ASN A 131 9.35 5.05 -2.36
CA ASN A 131 9.98 6.07 -1.50
C ASN A 131 11.43 5.76 -1.09
N ASP A 132 12.09 4.82 -1.76
CA ASP A 132 13.51 4.57 -1.53
C ASP A 132 14.35 5.65 -2.21
N LEU A 133 15.13 6.39 -1.43
CA LEU A 133 15.98 7.48 -1.91
C LEU A 133 17.13 6.99 -2.81
N LEU A 134 17.52 5.74 -2.68
CA LEU A 134 18.57 5.09 -3.48
C LEU A 134 18.02 4.43 -4.73
N TYR A 135 16.69 4.51 -4.97
CA TYR A 135 16.03 3.90 -6.13
C TYR A 135 16.26 2.40 -6.28
N ARG A 136 16.46 1.68 -5.17
CA ARG A 136 16.66 0.23 -5.18
C ARG A 136 15.41 -0.52 -5.65
N THR A 137 15.60 -1.74 -6.12
CA THR A 137 14.51 -2.66 -6.43
C THR A 137 13.97 -3.33 -5.16
N VAL A 138 12.76 -3.89 -5.24
CA VAL A 138 12.20 -4.67 -4.13
C VAL A 138 13.09 -5.86 -3.80
N GLU A 139 13.65 -6.53 -4.82
CA GLU A 139 14.62 -7.62 -4.65
C GLU A 139 15.84 -7.17 -3.85
N SER A 140 16.46 -6.05 -4.23
CA SER A 140 17.64 -5.52 -3.55
C SER A 140 17.37 -5.20 -2.09
N VAL A 141 16.23 -4.53 -1.79
CA VAL A 141 15.86 -4.22 -0.41
C VAL A 141 15.56 -5.49 0.39
N PHE A 142 14.88 -6.46 -0.21
CA PHE A 142 14.58 -7.74 0.42
C PHE A 142 15.86 -8.51 0.75
N ASN A 143 16.80 -8.57 -0.18
CA ASN A 143 18.10 -9.23 0.00
C ASN A 143 18.95 -8.56 1.10
N ASP A 144 19.07 -7.22 1.04
CA ASP A 144 19.78 -6.43 2.07
C ASP A 144 19.24 -6.72 3.49
N LEU A 145 17.92 -6.73 3.65
CA LEU A 145 17.28 -6.95 4.95
C LEU A 145 17.44 -8.38 5.46
N LEU A 146 17.69 -9.34 4.56
CA LEU A 146 18.05 -10.73 4.91
C LEU A 146 19.55 -10.92 5.17
N GLY A 147 20.34 -9.85 5.12
CA GLY A 147 21.78 -9.89 5.37
C GLY A 147 22.63 -10.26 4.15
N GLY A 148 22.04 -10.22 2.93
CA GLY A 148 22.78 -10.38 1.68
C GLY A 148 23.66 -9.17 1.36
N MET A 149 24.65 -9.38 0.50
CA MET A 149 25.47 -8.27 0.01
C MET A 149 24.75 -7.48 -1.09
N PRO A 150 25.03 -6.18 -1.24
CA PRO A 150 24.42 -5.38 -2.31
C PRO A 150 24.67 -6.01 -3.69
N ASN A 151 23.61 -6.12 -4.49
CA ASN A 151 23.61 -6.72 -5.84
C ASN A 151 23.93 -8.23 -5.91
N GLU A 152 23.96 -8.93 -4.80
CA GLU A 152 24.00 -10.39 -4.82
C GLU A 152 22.64 -11.00 -5.13
N ASP A 153 22.68 -12.17 -5.74
CA ASP A 153 21.49 -12.99 -5.97
C ASP A 153 20.95 -13.53 -4.63
N ILE A 154 19.64 -13.55 -4.44
CA ILE A 154 19.03 -14.11 -3.24
C ILE A 154 19.49 -15.56 -2.98
N ASN A 155 19.81 -16.30 -4.03
CA ASN A 155 20.29 -17.68 -3.92
C ASN A 155 21.70 -17.80 -3.33
N SER A 156 22.42 -16.71 -3.12
CA SER A 156 23.70 -16.71 -2.38
C SER A 156 23.52 -16.78 -0.86
N LEU A 157 22.28 -16.57 -0.36
CA LEU A 157 21.97 -16.59 1.08
C LEU A 157 22.06 -18.04 1.62
N PRO A 158 23.02 -18.34 2.52
CA PRO A 158 23.29 -19.71 2.93
C PRO A 158 22.14 -20.37 3.69
N PHE A 159 21.33 -19.61 4.41
CA PHE A 159 20.21 -20.15 5.16
C PHE A 159 19.06 -20.67 4.30
N LEU A 160 19.01 -20.33 3.00
CA LEU A 160 17.99 -20.84 2.07
C LEU A 160 18.06 -22.36 1.88
N GLU A 161 19.20 -22.97 2.16
CA GLU A 161 19.34 -24.45 2.10
C GLU A 161 18.43 -25.15 3.14
N TYR A 162 18.12 -24.50 4.26
CA TYR A 162 17.25 -25.03 5.30
C TYR A 162 15.77 -24.79 5.04
N PHE A 163 15.42 -23.94 4.04
CA PHE A 163 14.03 -23.67 3.72
C PHE A 163 13.39 -24.82 2.96
N SER A 164 12.16 -25.19 3.34
CA SER A 164 11.42 -26.23 2.61
C SER A 164 11.05 -25.77 1.20
N LYS A 165 11.52 -26.50 0.20
CA LYS A 165 11.23 -26.27 -1.22
C LYS A 165 9.75 -26.50 -1.58
N ASP A 166 9.01 -27.16 -0.69
CA ASP A 166 7.58 -27.44 -0.83
C ASP A 166 6.71 -26.28 -0.31
N CYS A 167 7.31 -25.26 0.31
CA CYS A 167 6.61 -24.16 0.93
C CYS A 167 6.76 -22.84 0.16
N SER A 168 5.73 -22.02 0.26
CA SER A 168 5.75 -20.61 -0.13
C SER A 168 5.73 -19.76 1.13
N TYR A 169 6.67 -18.85 1.25
CA TYR A 169 6.85 -17.96 2.40
C TYR A 169 6.43 -16.56 2.00
N THR A 170 5.54 -15.93 2.77
CA THR A 170 5.10 -14.56 2.50
C THR A 170 5.68 -13.62 3.54
N PHE A 171 6.45 -12.67 3.07
CA PHE A 171 7.03 -11.60 3.85
C PHE A 171 6.32 -10.27 3.57
N ILE A 172 6.37 -9.37 4.55
CA ILE A 172 6.11 -7.94 4.36
C ILE A 172 7.42 -7.21 4.62
N VAL A 173 7.85 -6.45 3.63
CA VAL A 173 9.06 -5.63 3.69
C VAL A 173 8.64 -4.20 4.03
N ASP A 174 9.00 -3.75 5.21
CA ASP A 174 8.99 -2.34 5.60
C ASP A 174 10.40 -1.78 5.36
N GLN A 175 10.57 -0.46 5.29
CA GLN A 175 11.83 0.20 4.94
C GLN A 175 13.06 -0.29 5.74
N SER A 176 12.85 -0.75 6.97
CA SER A 176 13.92 -1.13 7.88
C SER A 176 13.82 -2.55 8.43
N LYS A 177 12.72 -3.25 8.15
CA LYS A 177 12.43 -4.57 8.74
C LYS A 177 11.73 -5.48 7.75
N ILE A 178 11.91 -6.76 7.98
CA ILE A 178 11.23 -7.81 7.24
C ILE A 178 10.41 -8.66 8.22
N TYR A 179 9.15 -8.88 7.88
CA TYR A 179 8.22 -9.65 8.70
C TYR A 179 7.76 -10.89 7.95
N LEU A 180 7.92 -12.07 8.54
CA LEU A 180 7.28 -13.28 8.04
C LEU A 180 5.83 -13.30 8.52
N VAL A 181 4.87 -13.27 7.59
CA VAL A 181 3.44 -13.12 7.91
C VAL A 181 2.60 -14.34 7.55
N ALA A 182 3.09 -15.22 6.71
CA ALA A 182 2.42 -16.48 6.39
C ALA A 182 3.36 -17.48 5.71
N VAL A 183 3.11 -18.76 5.97
CA VAL A 183 3.75 -19.89 5.30
C VAL A 183 2.65 -20.81 4.77
N TYR A 184 2.81 -21.26 3.52
CA TYR A 184 1.89 -22.18 2.86
C TYR A 184 2.64 -23.37 2.30
N LEU A 185 2.17 -24.57 2.60
CA LEU A 185 2.59 -25.77 1.90
C LEU A 185 1.89 -25.81 0.54
N VAL A 186 2.67 -25.76 -0.54
CA VAL A 186 2.19 -25.75 -1.95
C VAL A 186 2.51 -27.06 -2.66
N LYS A 187 2.90 -28.06 -1.91
CA LYS A 187 3.31 -29.37 -2.42
C LYS A 187 2.22 -30.04 -3.21
N SER A 188 2.63 -30.65 -4.28
CA SER A 188 1.80 -31.48 -5.16
C SER A 188 0.70 -30.71 -5.88
N ALA A 189 1.13 -29.96 -6.82
CA ALA A 189 0.31 -29.17 -7.75
C ALA A 189 -0.75 -29.95 -8.55
N ILE A 190 -0.73 -31.26 -8.52
CA ILE A 190 -1.74 -32.11 -9.17
C ILE A 190 -3.09 -32.04 -8.44
N SER A 191 -3.07 -31.81 -7.13
CA SER A 191 -4.29 -31.72 -6.30
C SER A 191 -4.82 -30.31 -6.10
N GLY A 192 -4.04 -29.27 -6.44
CA GLY A 192 -4.44 -27.87 -6.21
C GLY A 192 -4.73 -27.52 -4.76
N VAL A 193 -4.18 -28.24 -3.81
CA VAL A 193 -4.38 -28.05 -2.38
C VAL A 193 -3.25 -27.20 -1.82
N VAL A 194 -3.62 -26.08 -1.21
CA VAL A 194 -2.69 -25.25 -0.43
C VAL A 194 -3.06 -25.40 1.04
N LYS A 195 -2.08 -25.74 1.85
CA LYS A 195 -2.26 -25.82 3.29
C LYS A 195 -1.62 -24.60 3.96
N TYR A 196 -2.43 -23.81 4.68
CA TYR A 196 -1.90 -22.79 5.58
C TYR A 196 -1.19 -23.46 6.76
N ILE A 197 0.00 -22.97 7.09
CA ILE A 197 0.78 -23.44 8.23
C ILE A 197 0.73 -22.34 9.29
N PRO A 198 0.14 -22.59 10.47
CA PRO A 198 0.11 -21.62 11.56
C PRO A 198 1.51 -21.25 12.05
N GLU A 199 1.66 -20.04 12.58
CA GLU A 199 2.93 -19.52 13.07
C GLU A 199 3.54 -20.42 14.16
N ILE A 200 2.72 -20.94 15.06
CA ILE A 200 3.14 -21.86 16.13
C ILE A 200 3.85 -23.12 15.60
N ASP A 201 3.50 -23.56 14.39
CA ASP A 201 4.07 -24.77 13.79
C ASP A 201 5.43 -24.50 13.15
N TYR A 202 5.63 -23.33 12.49
CA TYR A 202 6.86 -23.05 11.77
C TYR A 202 7.91 -22.22 12.54
N THR A 203 7.54 -21.58 13.63
CA THR A 203 8.50 -20.80 14.45
C THR A 203 9.67 -21.64 14.98
N ASN A 204 9.47 -22.93 15.18
CA ASN A 204 10.50 -23.86 15.64
C ASN A 204 11.28 -24.54 14.50
N TRP A 205 10.98 -24.26 13.25
CA TRP A 205 11.73 -24.83 12.13
C TRP A 205 13.16 -24.29 12.10
N GLU A 206 14.11 -25.16 11.71
CA GLU A 206 15.53 -24.81 11.65
C GLU A 206 15.77 -23.56 10.78
N CYS A 207 15.18 -23.50 9.60
CA CYS A 207 15.26 -22.34 8.72
C CYS A 207 14.84 -21.03 9.38
N ILE A 208 13.80 -21.07 10.19
CA ILE A 208 13.29 -19.89 10.89
C ILE A 208 14.19 -19.54 12.08
N GLN A 209 14.73 -20.53 12.78
CA GLN A 209 15.69 -20.30 13.87
C GLN A 209 17.03 -19.71 13.35
N CYS A 210 17.48 -20.12 12.17
CA CYS A 210 18.70 -19.57 11.53
C CYS A 210 18.58 -18.08 11.22
N ILE A 211 17.39 -17.58 10.90
CA ILE A 211 17.15 -16.17 10.59
C ILE A 211 16.46 -15.38 11.72
N LYS A 212 16.38 -16.00 12.91
CA LYS A 212 15.86 -15.35 14.11
C LYS A 212 16.74 -14.15 14.48
N GLY A 213 16.13 -12.96 14.53
CA GLY A 213 16.85 -11.70 14.76
C GLY A 213 17.07 -10.89 13.47
N ILE A 214 17.02 -11.54 12.29
CA ILE A 214 16.96 -10.88 10.99
C ILE A 214 15.50 -10.58 10.64
N ILE A 215 14.63 -11.59 10.74
CA ILE A 215 13.19 -11.43 10.55
C ILE A 215 12.47 -11.10 11.84
N SER A 216 11.34 -10.42 11.68
CA SER A 216 10.37 -10.16 12.74
C SER A 216 9.07 -10.91 12.46
N PHE A 217 8.27 -11.09 13.53
CA PHE A 217 6.90 -11.57 13.42
C PHE A 217 5.95 -10.47 13.86
N PRO A 218 4.74 -10.41 13.28
CA PRO A 218 3.71 -9.48 13.76
C PRO A 218 3.41 -9.73 15.25
N LYS A 219 3.24 -8.66 16.02
CA LYS A 219 2.82 -8.80 17.42
C LYS A 219 1.44 -9.43 17.51
N THR A 220 1.24 -10.30 18.50
CA THR A 220 -0.02 -10.94 18.78
C THR A 220 -0.74 -10.28 19.95
N TYR A 221 -2.06 -10.31 19.91
CA TYR A 221 -2.94 -9.72 20.92
C TYR A 221 -3.99 -10.75 21.34
N ALA A 222 -4.41 -10.70 22.60
CA ALA A 222 -5.43 -11.57 23.15
C ALA A 222 -6.62 -10.76 23.67
N TYR A 223 -7.82 -11.14 23.30
CA TYR A 223 -9.08 -10.56 23.77
C TYR A 223 -10.08 -11.69 24.10
N ASN A 224 -10.95 -11.45 25.07
CA ASN A 224 -11.92 -12.46 25.49
C ASN A 224 -13.09 -12.61 24.49
N ASN A 225 -13.46 -11.53 23.84
CA ASN A 225 -14.56 -11.48 22.87
C ASN A 225 -14.37 -10.34 21.85
N TYR A 226 -15.20 -10.31 20.83
CA TYR A 226 -15.14 -9.29 19.77
C TYR A 226 -15.53 -7.88 20.26
N ASN A 227 -16.34 -7.76 21.31
CA ASN A 227 -16.73 -6.45 21.83
C ASN A 227 -15.56 -5.79 22.53
N ASP A 228 -14.81 -6.51 23.36
CA ASP A 228 -13.60 -6.01 24.02
C ASP A 228 -12.57 -5.53 23.00
N LEU A 229 -12.37 -6.33 21.94
CA LEU A 229 -11.50 -5.92 20.81
C LEU A 229 -12.00 -4.66 20.11
N TYR A 230 -13.30 -4.55 19.86
CA TYR A 230 -13.89 -3.41 19.17
C TYR A 230 -13.79 -2.13 20.01
N GLU A 231 -14.10 -2.21 21.30
CA GLU A 231 -14.00 -1.09 22.22
C GLU A 231 -12.57 -0.62 22.37
N ASP A 232 -11.63 -1.53 22.60
CA ASP A 232 -10.21 -1.19 22.74
C ASP A 232 -9.68 -0.44 21.51
N ILE A 233 -9.93 -0.95 20.31
CA ILE A 233 -9.46 -0.35 19.06
C ILE A 233 -10.02 1.07 18.85
N HIS A 234 -11.24 1.36 19.31
CA HIS A 234 -11.87 2.67 19.15
C HIS A 234 -11.50 3.65 20.26
N CYS A 235 -11.01 3.16 21.41
CA CYS A 235 -10.48 4.01 22.49
C CYS A 235 -9.06 4.51 22.19
N ILE A 236 -8.31 3.83 21.33
CA ILE A 236 -6.92 4.19 21.01
C ILE A 236 -6.92 5.37 20.01
N GLN A 237 -6.23 6.45 20.38
CA GLN A 237 -6.11 7.65 19.52
C GLN A 237 -5.01 7.53 18.45
N GLU A 238 -4.14 6.53 18.54
CA GLU A 238 -3.11 6.26 17.52
C GLU A 238 -3.69 5.45 16.35
N PRO A 239 -3.14 5.61 15.13
CA PRO A 239 -3.58 4.81 13.98
C PRO A 239 -3.31 3.33 14.22
N ILE A 240 -4.35 2.55 14.42
CA ILE A 240 -4.22 1.11 14.71
C ILE A 240 -5.07 0.27 13.75
N LYS A 241 -4.52 -0.88 13.37
CA LYS A 241 -5.21 -1.89 12.58
C LYS A 241 -4.71 -3.27 12.98
N TYR A 242 -5.66 -4.18 13.19
CA TYR A 242 -5.39 -5.58 13.46
C TYR A 242 -5.86 -6.48 12.32
N ILE A 243 -5.19 -7.62 12.19
CA ILE A 243 -5.57 -8.73 11.32
C ILE A 243 -6.02 -9.88 12.21
N LEU A 244 -7.24 -10.37 11.97
CA LEU A 244 -7.75 -11.58 12.58
C LEU A 244 -7.64 -12.70 11.56
N THR A 245 -7.02 -13.80 11.94
CA THR A 245 -6.85 -14.98 11.09
C THR A 245 -7.37 -16.21 11.82
N ASN A 246 -8.31 -16.92 11.21
CA ASN A 246 -8.65 -18.25 11.70
C ASN A 246 -7.54 -19.22 11.26
N ILE A 247 -6.80 -19.76 12.23
CA ILE A 247 -5.61 -20.60 11.98
C ILE A 247 -5.93 -21.94 11.32
N LYS A 248 -7.18 -22.43 11.42
CA LYS A 248 -7.60 -23.69 10.79
C LYS A 248 -7.94 -23.53 9.32
N THR A 249 -8.51 -22.39 8.95
CA THR A 249 -9.02 -22.16 7.59
C THR A 249 -8.18 -21.17 6.79
N GLY A 250 -7.31 -20.38 7.45
CA GLY A 250 -6.57 -19.26 6.81
C GLY A 250 -7.46 -18.07 6.41
N VAL A 251 -8.77 -18.12 6.70
CA VAL A 251 -9.69 -17.00 6.46
C VAL A 251 -9.34 -15.86 7.39
N LYS A 252 -9.31 -14.64 6.85
CA LYS A 252 -8.94 -13.47 7.62
C LYS A 252 -9.78 -12.24 7.33
N CYS A 253 -9.85 -11.39 8.33
CA CYS A 253 -10.39 -10.04 8.20
C CYS A 253 -9.44 -9.02 8.80
N SER A 254 -9.80 -7.76 8.68
CA SER A 254 -9.09 -6.69 9.37
C SER A 254 -10.07 -5.76 10.05
N ILE A 255 -9.70 -5.30 11.23
CA ILE A 255 -10.39 -4.24 11.97
C ILE A 255 -9.42 -3.09 12.19
N GLN A 256 -9.92 -1.85 12.12
CA GLN A 256 -9.11 -0.63 12.22
C GLN A 256 -9.92 0.51 12.78
N ASN A 257 -9.23 1.46 13.46
CA ASN A 257 -9.87 2.68 13.94
C ASN A 257 -9.96 3.76 12.85
N ASN A 258 -10.62 4.87 13.21
CA ASN A 258 -10.81 6.00 12.30
C ASN A 258 -9.49 6.69 11.97
N GLU A 259 -8.58 6.79 12.93
CA GLU A 259 -7.25 7.38 12.81
C GLU A 259 -6.41 6.66 11.76
N PHE A 260 -6.42 5.32 11.76
CA PHE A 260 -5.76 4.53 10.73
C PHE A 260 -6.38 4.78 9.35
N THR A 261 -7.71 4.85 9.28
CA THR A 261 -8.42 5.09 8.02
C THR A 261 -8.07 6.46 7.45
N LEU A 262 -8.05 7.48 8.30
CA LEU A 262 -7.70 8.85 7.92
C LEU A 262 -6.24 8.93 7.46
N ASN A 263 -5.30 8.43 8.27
CA ASN A 263 -3.87 8.41 7.96
C ASN A 263 -3.59 7.72 6.62
N ARG A 264 -4.22 6.57 6.36
CA ARG A 264 -4.05 5.86 5.09
C ARG A 264 -4.62 6.61 3.90
N ARG A 265 -5.73 7.34 4.05
CA ARG A 265 -6.30 8.19 3.00
C ARG A 265 -5.35 9.34 2.68
N LEU A 266 -4.80 9.98 3.71
CA LEU A 266 -3.87 11.09 3.57
C LEU A 266 -2.56 10.65 2.89
N LYS A 267 -1.96 9.54 3.32
CA LYS A 267 -0.73 8.98 2.70
C LYS A 267 -0.89 8.62 1.22
N LYS A 268 -2.09 8.25 0.79
CA LYS A 268 -2.38 7.91 -0.61
C LYS A 268 -2.72 9.13 -1.49
N MET A 269 -2.85 10.30 -0.89
CA MET A 269 -3.21 11.50 -1.61
C MET A 269 -2.02 11.99 -2.45
N PRO A 270 -2.18 12.17 -3.76
CA PRO A 270 -1.10 12.74 -4.58
C PRO A 270 -0.72 14.12 -4.05
N ASN A 271 0.57 14.37 -3.89
CA ASN A 271 1.09 15.62 -3.32
C ASN A 271 0.54 15.94 -1.91
N PHE A 272 0.43 14.90 -1.07
CA PHE A 272 -0.03 15.01 0.30
C PHE A 272 0.64 16.15 1.08
N ASP A 273 1.97 16.28 0.98
CA ASP A 273 2.74 17.31 1.67
C ASP A 273 2.26 18.73 1.32
N LYS A 274 1.99 18.98 0.04
CA LYS A 274 1.47 20.26 -0.43
C LYS A 274 0.06 20.52 0.08
N PHE A 275 -0.80 19.51 0.04
CA PHE A 275 -2.16 19.61 0.57
C PHE A 275 -2.15 19.91 2.06
N MET A 276 -1.35 19.17 2.84
CA MET A 276 -1.21 19.41 4.27
C MET A 276 -0.66 20.80 4.58
N PHE A 277 0.33 21.27 3.84
CA PHE A 277 0.82 22.65 3.97
C PHE A 277 -0.31 23.69 3.83
N PHE A 278 -1.17 23.55 2.81
CA PHE A 278 -2.29 24.47 2.60
C PHE A 278 -3.38 24.33 3.67
N CYS A 279 -3.58 23.14 4.23
CA CYS A 279 -4.47 22.94 5.37
C CYS A 279 -3.91 23.60 6.64
N LEU A 280 -2.63 23.37 6.92
CA LEU A 280 -1.96 23.83 8.14
C LEU A 280 -1.86 25.37 8.20
N ASN A 281 -1.67 26.03 7.07
CA ASN A 281 -1.64 27.49 7.02
C ASN A 281 -2.96 28.16 7.48
N ARG A 282 -4.04 27.38 7.65
CA ARG A 282 -5.35 27.84 8.13
C ARG A 282 -5.63 27.49 9.58
N ILE A 283 -4.80 26.64 10.18
CA ILE A 283 -4.93 26.21 11.57
C ILE A 283 -4.21 27.24 12.44
N CYS A 284 -4.92 27.87 13.35
CA CYS A 284 -4.35 28.87 14.25
C CYS A 284 -3.45 28.26 15.36
N ASN A 285 -3.53 26.96 15.60
CA ASN A 285 -2.75 26.31 16.64
C ASN A 285 -1.38 25.84 16.11
N THR A 286 -0.34 26.58 16.47
CA THR A 286 1.05 26.31 16.04
C THR A 286 1.61 25.00 16.57
N TYR A 287 1.13 24.50 17.72
CA TYR A 287 1.62 23.25 18.31
C TYR A 287 1.22 22.03 17.48
N ASP A 288 -0.05 21.95 17.12
CA ASP A 288 -0.56 20.83 16.30
C ASP A 288 0.06 20.84 14.91
N VAL A 289 0.26 22.03 14.34
CA VAL A 289 0.96 22.20 13.07
C VAL A 289 2.39 21.65 13.14
N CYS A 290 3.15 21.98 14.16
CA CYS A 290 4.53 21.48 14.32
C CYS A 290 4.59 19.97 14.56
N LYS A 291 3.61 19.40 15.25
CA LYS A 291 3.49 17.95 15.45
C LYS A 291 3.27 17.24 14.12
N ILE A 292 2.29 17.67 13.34
CA ILE A 292 1.96 17.09 12.03
C ILE A 292 3.14 17.22 11.06
N ILE A 293 3.79 18.38 10.99
CA ILE A 293 4.97 18.59 10.13
C ILE A 293 6.08 17.58 10.45
N ARG A 294 6.35 17.32 11.73
CA ARG A 294 7.36 16.35 12.15
C ARG A 294 6.96 14.91 11.88
N GLU A 295 5.72 14.56 12.20
CA GLU A 295 5.18 13.21 12.03
C GLU A 295 5.21 12.75 10.55
N TYR A 296 4.87 13.68 9.64
CA TYR A 296 4.81 13.38 8.20
C TYR A 296 6.06 13.84 7.42
N GLN A 297 7.10 14.33 8.10
CA GLN A 297 8.35 14.80 7.49
C GLN A 297 8.13 15.83 6.35
N ILE A 298 7.13 16.71 6.51
CA ILE A 298 6.74 17.65 5.48
C ILE A 298 7.84 18.70 5.25
N ASN A 299 8.33 18.81 4.04
CA ASN A 299 9.32 19.83 3.66
C ASN A 299 8.63 21.18 3.41
N VAL A 300 8.27 21.85 4.50
CA VAL A 300 7.55 23.12 4.49
C VAL A 300 8.34 24.21 3.76
N TYR A 301 9.66 24.25 3.90
CA TYR A 301 10.50 25.25 3.26
C TYR A 301 10.43 25.17 1.74
N PHE A 302 10.57 23.97 1.19
CA PHE A 302 10.47 23.72 -0.26
C PHE A 302 9.08 24.07 -0.80
N ILE A 303 8.02 23.69 -0.10
CA ILE A 303 6.64 23.98 -0.53
C ILE A 303 6.36 25.47 -0.50
N LYS A 304 6.83 26.17 0.54
CA LYS A 304 6.70 27.63 0.67
C LYS A 304 7.41 28.37 -0.46
N GLN A 305 8.64 27.98 -0.80
CA GLN A 305 9.37 28.57 -1.91
C GLN A 305 8.63 28.39 -3.25
N ASN A 306 8.11 27.18 -3.51
CA ASN A 306 7.34 26.92 -4.71
C ASN A 306 6.03 27.73 -4.73
N TYR A 307 5.41 27.95 -3.58
CA TYR A 307 4.21 28.78 -3.48
C TYR A 307 4.51 30.25 -3.78
N GLU A 308 5.58 30.80 -3.22
CA GLU A 308 6.04 32.15 -3.51
C GLU A 308 6.41 32.31 -5.01
N PHE A 309 7.04 31.30 -5.60
CA PHE A 309 7.34 31.28 -7.03
C PHE A 309 6.05 31.30 -7.87
N LEU A 310 5.04 30.53 -7.50
CA LEU A 310 3.74 30.56 -8.17
C LEU A 310 3.08 31.94 -8.09
N ILE A 311 3.12 32.61 -6.93
CA ILE A 311 2.60 33.99 -6.78
C ILE A 311 3.32 34.95 -7.73
N ASN A 312 4.63 34.81 -7.89
CA ASN A 312 5.42 35.62 -8.83
C ASN A 312 4.99 35.37 -10.28
N ILE A 313 4.78 34.12 -10.68
CA ILE A 313 4.30 33.76 -12.01
C ILE A 313 2.91 34.36 -12.27
N LEU A 314 1.97 34.20 -11.34
CA LEU A 314 0.62 34.74 -11.48
C LEU A 314 0.62 36.27 -11.60
N HIS A 315 1.44 36.93 -10.81
CA HIS A 315 1.59 38.40 -10.90
C HIS A 315 2.14 38.83 -12.26
N GLN A 316 3.14 38.11 -12.78
CA GLN A 316 3.70 38.39 -14.09
C GLN A 316 2.68 38.19 -15.23
N TYR A 317 1.89 37.09 -15.15
CA TYR A 317 0.80 36.86 -16.08
C TYR A 317 -0.29 37.92 -16.01
N TYR A 318 -0.64 38.40 -14.77
CA TYR A 318 -1.58 39.49 -14.62
C TYR A 318 -1.10 40.76 -15.30
N ILE A 319 0.16 41.17 -15.10
CA ILE A 319 0.73 42.35 -15.72
C ILE A 319 0.74 42.22 -17.26
N ASN A 320 1.24 41.11 -17.77
CA ASN A 320 1.38 40.91 -19.21
C ASN A 320 0.01 40.88 -19.91
N TYR A 321 -0.98 40.20 -19.33
CA TYR A 321 -2.28 40.05 -19.95
C TYR A 321 -3.19 41.25 -19.78
N PHE A 322 -3.34 41.82 -18.57
CA PHE A 322 -4.28 42.91 -18.31
C PHE A 322 -3.69 44.32 -18.46
N ILE A 323 -2.41 44.47 -18.16
CA ILE A 323 -1.79 45.79 -18.17
C ILE A 323 -1.10 46.06 -19.52
N LYS A 324 -0.20 45.17 -19.96
CA LYS A 324 0.53 45.32 -21.22
C LYS A 324 -0.28 44.87 -22.44
N LYS A 325 -1.37 44.13 -22.24
CA LYS A 325 -2.23 43.59 -23.32
C LYS A 325 -1.47 42.75 -24.33
N GLU A 326 -0.47 42.01 -23.86
CA GLU A 326 0.29 41.09 -24.70
C GLU A 326 -0.62 39.93 -25.14
N SER A 327 -0.48 39.45 -26.37
CA SER A 327 -1.24 38.31 -26.91
C SER A 327 -0.72 36.99 -26.36
N LEU A 328 -0.69 36.85 -25.05
CA LEU A 328 -0.30 35.62 -24.38
C LEU A 328 -1.51 34.67 -24.23
N GLU A 329 -1.37 33.46 -24.72
CA GLU A 329 -2.30 32.40 -24.37
C GLU A 329 -2.12 32.06 -22.89
N LEU A 330 -2.98 32.64 -22.04
CA LEU A 330 -3.07 32.22 -20.63
C LEU A 330 -3.53 30.78 -20.56
N SER A 331 -2.73 29.92 -19.93
CA SER A 331 -3.18 28.57 -19.59
C SER A 331 -4.55 28.64 -18.92
N CYS A 332 -5.50 27.85 -19.39
CA CYS A 332 -6.88 27.76 -18.83
C CYS A 332 -6.87 27.58 -17.31
N LYS A 333 -5.81 26.97 -16.79
CA LYS A 333 -5.54 26.73 -15.36
C LYS A 333 -5.46 28.03 -14.54
N TYR A 334 -4.81 29.07 -15.04
CA TYR A 334 -4.61 30.33 -14.33
C TYR A 334 -5.64 31.40 -14.71
N LYS A 335 -6.17 31.32 -15.91
CA LYS A 335 -7.07 32.31 -16.49
C LYS A 335 -8.27 32.62 -15.59
N LYS A 336 -8.93 31.60 -15.07
CA LYS A 336 -10.09 31.73 -14.17
C LYS A 336 -9.80 32.62 -12.96
N TYR A 337 -8.67 32.38 -12.30
CA TYR A 337 -8.30 33.10 -11.08
C TYR A 337 -7.85 34.54 -11.35
N LEU A 338 -7.10 34.73 -12.43
CA LEU A 338 -6.67 36.09 -12.83
C LEU A 338 -7.84 36.94 -13.34
N MET A 339 -8.79 36.33 -14.04
CA MET A 339 -10.04 37.01 -14.44
C MET A 339 -10.85 37.43 -13.22
N TYR A 340 -10.99 36.58 -12.21
CA TYR A 340 -11.67 36.92 -10.98
C TYR A 340 -11.01 38.12 -10.26
N ILE A 341 -9.69 38.11 -10.09
CA ILE A 341 -8.97 39.23 -9.49
C ILE A 341 -9.21 40.53 -10.28
N HIS A 342 -9.24 40.45 -11.60
CA HIS A 342 -9.48 41.61 -12.44
C HIS A 342 -10.91 42.12 -12.34
N SER A 343 -11.92 41.24 -12.46
CA SER A 343 -13.34 41.62 -12.47
C SER A 343 -13.87 42.02 -11.10
N GLU A 344 -13.49 41.30 -10.03
CA GLU A 344 -14.07 41.47 -8.71
C GLU A 344 -13.23 42.34 -7.76
N ILE A 345 -11.94 42.54 -8.03
CA ILE A 345 -11.08 43.36 -7.18
C ILE A 345 -10.66 44.66 -7.91
N TYR A 346 -10.08 44.55 -9.13
CA TYR A 346 -9.54 45.68 -9.83
C TYR A 346 -10.62 46.62 -10.39
N ILE A 347 -11.54 46.09 -11.18
CA ILE A 347 -12.59 46.94 -11.83
C ILE A 347 -13.44 47.68 -10.83
N PRO A 348 -13.93 47.07 -9.73
CA PRO A 348 -14.67 47.81 -8.70
C PRO A 348 -13.86 48.93 -8.04
N SER A 349 -12.56 48.69 -7.83
CA SER A 349 -11.69 49.73 -7.23
C SER A 349 -11.57 51.00 -8.07
N ILE A 350 -11.57 50.85 -9.39
CA ILE A 350 -11.57 52.00 -10.31
C ILE A 350 -12.88 52.78 -10.21
N LYS A 351 -14.03 52.06 -10.13
CA LYS A 351 -15.34 52.68 -10.01
C LYS A 351 -15.52 53.49 -8.71
N THR A 352 -14.86 53.10 -7.64
CA THR A 352 -14.88 53.78 -6.34
C THR A 352 -13.88 54.97 -6.26
N LYS A 353 -13.20 55.31 -7.34
CA LYS A 353 -12.13 56.34 -7.41
C LYS A 353 -10.95 56.09 -6.45
N LYS A 354 -10.77 54.86 -5.98
CA LYS A 354 -9.61 54.38 -5.21
C LYS A 354 -8.97 53.20 -5.92
N PRO A 355 -8.25 53.40 -7.01
CA PRO A 355 -7.68 52.30 -7.77
C PRO A 355 -6.70 51.54 -6.91
N ILE A 356 -6.93 50.22 -6.83
CA ILE A 356 -6.04 49.28 -6.14
C ILE A 356 -5.00 48.74 -7.14
N LEU A 357 -3.74 48.93 -6.82
CA LEU A 357 -2.68 48.29 -7.60
C LEU A 357 -2.64 46.79 -7.30
N ILE A 358 -2.88 45.98 -8.31
CA ILE A 358 -2.80 44.52 -8.17
C ILE A 358 -1.32 44.09 -8.13
N GLY A 359 -0.79 44.05 -6.90
CA GLY A 359 0.55 43.58 -6.61
C GLY A 359 0.54 42.13 -6.12
N LYS A 360 1.74 41.57 -5.90
CA LYS A 360 1.91 40.20 -5.37
C LYS A 360 1.15 39.96 -4.08
N LYS A 361 1.03 40.98 -3.22
CA LYS A 361 0.30 40.87 -1.94
C LYS A 361 -1.17 40.55 -2.16
N ILE A 362 -1.84 41.24 -3.06
CA ILE A 362 -3.27 41.02 -3.35
C ILE A 362 -3.49 39.64 -3.98
N ILE A 363 -2.61 39.24 -4.89
CA ILE A 363 -2.68 37.90 -5.48
C ILE A 363 -2.50 36.83 -4.39
N LYS A 364 -1.56 37.01 -3.47
CA LYS A 364 -1.34 36.12 -2.35
C LYS A 364 -2.54 36.04 -1.43
N GLU A 365 -3.09 37.18 -1.01
CA GLU A 365 -4.28 37.25 -0.16
C GLU A 365 -5.47 36.52 -0.80
N TYR A 366 -5.68 36.71 -2.09
CA TYR A 366 -6.71 35.98 -2.83
C TYR A 366 -6.45 34.46 -2.85
N MET A 367 -5.20 34.04 -3.15
CA MET A 367 -4.81 32.64 -3.19
C MET A 367 -4.93 31.98 -1.80
N ASP A 368 -4.53 32.67 -0.75
CA ASP A 368 -4.67 32.19 0.63
C ASP A 368 -6.14 32.01 1.04
N GLY A 369 -7.06 32.72 0.41
CA GLY A 369 -8.52 32.55 0.58
C GLY A 369 -9.12 31.33 -0.13
N LEU A 370 -8.45 30.76 -1.12
CA LEU A 370 -8.94 29.58 -1.86
C LEU A 370 -8.89 28.30 -1.01
N SER A 371 -9.78 27.36 -1.29
CA SER A 371 -9.75 26.07 -0.60
C SER A 371 -8.45 25.29 -0.87
N PRO A 372 -8.00 24.39 0.03
CA PRO A 372 -6.81 23.56 -0.23
C PRO A 372 -6.89 22.77 -1.54
N ASN A 373 -8.08 22.30 -1.91
CA ASN A 373 -8.29 21.57 -3.17
C ASN A 373 -8.10 22.46 -4.40
N GLU A 374 -8.59 23.72 -4.36
CA GLU A 374 -8.37 24.69 -5.44
C GLU A 374 -6.90 25.04 -5.57
N LEU A 375 -6.21 25.27 -4.44
CA LEU A 375 -4.76 25.51 -4.43
C LEU A 375 -4.01 24.32 -5.02
N MET A 376 -4.37 23.10 -4.67
CA MET A 376 -3.77 21.90 -5.24
C MET A 376 -3.97 21.79 -6.75
N HIS A 377 -5.14 22.23 -7.24
CA HIS A 377 -5.40 22.24 -8.68
C HIS A 377 -4.50 23.25 -9.42
N ILE A 378 -4.29 24.43 -8.83
CA ILE A 378 -3.40 25.47 -9.38
C ILE A 378 -1.94 25.06 -9.28
N PHE A 379 -1.56 24.40 -8.18
CA PHE A 379 -0.19 24.02 -7.81
C PHE A 379 0.31 22.76 -8.52
N LYS A 380 -0.50 22.12 -9.36
CA LYS A 380 -0.05 21.02 -10.24
C LYS A 380 0.89 21.59 -11.29
N LEU A 381 2.15 21.67 -10.96
CA LEU A 381 3.27 21.89 -11.87
C LEU A 381 3.79 20.57 -12.37
#